data_1f02fb4b25a93d2e3a5e7eb629149692
#
_entry.id   1f02fb4b25a93d2e3a5e7eb629149692
#
_cell.length_a   1.000
_cell.length_b   1.000
_cell.length_c   1.000
_cell.angle_alpha   90.00
_cell.angle_beta   90.00
_cell.angle_gamma   90.00
#
_symmetry.space_group_name_H-M   'P 1'
#
loop_
_entity.id
_entity.type
_entity.pdbx_description
1 polymer ?
#
loop_
_entity_poly.entity_id
_entity_poly.type
_entity_poly.pdbx_seq_one_letter_code
_entity_poly.pdbx_strand_id
1 'polypeptide(L)'
;MTNPLKPGQLTGARALITGSSRGIGAATAGYLAQAGASVVINYRNKESRALKLVDEIMAAGGSASAVGADLTDPVSVSRMISTIKEQLGGLDLLILNASGGMEADMGEDYAMKLNRDAQVGLLTSALPLMEPGSRVVFVTSHQAHFIREADTMAEYVPVALSKRAGEDALRAMIDHMSSVGVEFVVVSGDMIEGTVTATLLNRANPGVLDQ
;
A
#
# COMPACT_ATOMS: atom_id res chain seq x y z
N MET A 1 14.90 -8.74 11.16
CA MET A 1 13.59 -9.19 11.73
C MET A 1 13.24 -10.52 11.09
N THR A 2 12.76 -11.49 11.89
CA THR A 2 12.30 -12.77 11.38
C THR A 2 10.91 -12.62 10.78
N ASN A 3 10.63 -13.34 9.67
CA ASN A 3 9.28 -13.34 9.06
C ASN A 3 8.29 -13.98 10.06
N PRO A 4 7.18 -13.27 10.42
CA PRO A 4 6.16 -13.84 11.31
C PRO A 4 5.32 -14.94 10.62
N LEU A 5 5.33 -14.99 9.27
CA LEU A 5 4.62 -15.99 8.49
C LEU A 5 5.49 -17.25 8.32
N LYS A 6 4.85 -18.41 8.33
CA LYS A 6 5.54 -19.68 8.09
C LYS A 6 5.78 -19.87 6.58
N PRO A 7 6.90 -20.48 6.17
CA PRO A 7 7.11 -20.88 4.78
C PRO A 7 5.93 -21.73 4.28
N GLY A 8 5.43 -21.41 3.08
CA GLY A 8 4.31 -22.11 2.45
C GLY A 8 2.92 -21.74 2.97
N GLN A 9 2.81 -20.89 4.00
CA GLN A 9 1.50 -20.47 4.56
C GLN A 9 0.60 -19.76 3.55
N LEU A 10 1.19 -19.08 2.57
CA LEU A 10 0.50 -18.34 1.51
C LEU A 10 0.76 -18.96 0.12
N THR A 11 1.07 -20.24 0.04
CA THR A 11 1.28 -20.92 -1.25
C THR A 11 0.04 -20.78 -2.14
N GLY A 12 0.25 -20.26 -3.35
CA GLY A 12 -0.81 -20.01 -4.32
C GLY A 12 -1.53 -18.67 -4.16
N ALA A 13 -1.31 -17.93 -3.07
CA ALA A 13 -1.90 -16.59 -2.90
C ALA A 13 -1.26 -15.58 -3.86
N ARG A 14 -2.09 -14.67 -4.39
CA ARG A 14 -1.74 -13.63 -5.37
C ARG A 14 -1.88 -12.28 -4.69
N ALA A 15 -0.81 -11.50 -4.61
CA ALA A 15 -0.80 -10.26 -3.85
C ALA A 15 -0.37 -9.06 -4.70
N LEU A 16 -1.12 -7.96 -4.63
CA LEU A 16 -0.69 -6.64 -5.10
C LEU A 16 -0.36 -5.77 -3.90
N ILE A 17 0.84 -5.19 -3.89
CA ILE A 17 1.26 -4.23 -2.86
C ILE A 17 1.54 -2.89 -3.52
N THR A 18 0.80 -1.85 -3.19
CA THR A 18 0.99 -0.51 -3.77
C THR A 18 2.12 0.24 -3.10
N GLY A 19 2.88 1.03 -3.90
CA GLY A 19 4.02 1.80 -3.38
C GLY A 19 5.10 0.93 -2.76
N SER A 20 5.33 -0.28 -3.29
CA SER A 20 6.12 -1.31 -2.65
C SER A 20 7.57 -1.41 -3.14
N SER A 21 8.07 -0.42 -3.88
CA SER A 21 9.48 -0.40 -4.30
C SER A 21 10.46 -0.07 -3.16
N ARG A 22 9.99 0.26 -1.96
CA ARG A 22 10.79 0.59 -0.75
C ARG A 22 9.96 0.51 0.54
N GLY A 23 10.65 0.66 1.69
CA GLY A 23 10.01 0.83 3.01
C GLY A 23 9.10 -0.33 3.39
N ILE A 24 7.97 -0.02 4.04
CA ILE A 24 7.01 -1.00 4.53
C ILE A 24 6.50 -1.90 3.40
N GLY A 25 6.14 -1.31 2.24
CA GLY A 25 5.65 -2.08 1.11
C GLY A 25 6.66 -3.11 0.59
N ALA A 26 7.96 -2.75 0.51
CA ALA A 26 9.00 -3.68 0.08
C ALA A 26 9.23 -4.80 1.10
N ALA A 27 9.26 -4.48 2.40
CA ALA A 27 9.35 -5.49 3.46
C ALA A 27 8.14 -6.44 3.43
N THR A 28 6.94 -5.90 3.25
CA THR A 28 5.70 -6.68 3.11
C THR A 28 5.78 -7.63 1.92
N ALA A 29 6.21 -7.15 0.74
CA ALA A 29 6.39 -7.97 -0.46
C ALA A 29 7.36 -9.13 -0.20
N GLY A 30 8.50 -8.87 0.45
CA GLY A 30 9.46 -9.89 0.82
C GLY A 30 8.88 -10.94 1.77
N TYR A 31 8.16 -10.54 2.81
CA TYR A 31 7.54 -11.48 3.76
C TYR A 31 6.45 -12.34 3.13
N LEU A 32 5.58 -11.76 2.30
CA LEU A 32 4.54 -12.50 1.60
C LEU A 32 5.14 -13.50 0.61
N ALA A 33 6.16 -13.10 -0.15
CA ALA A 33 6.85 -13.98 -1.09
C ALA A 33 7.57 -15.15 -0.37
N GLN A 34 8.25 -14.88 0.77
CA GLN A 34 8.85 -15.94 1.60
C GLN A 34 7.80 -16.92 2.15
N ALA A 35 6.58 -16.47 2.37
CA ALA A 35 5.47 -17.32 2.79
C ALA A 35 4.80 -18.07 1.61
N GLY A 36 5.27 -17.88 0.37
CA GLY A 36 4.82 -18.60 -0.82
C GLY A 36 3.83 -17.88 -1.72
N ALA A 37 3.54 -16.60 -1.45
CA ALA A 37 2.69 -15.80 -2.32
C ALA A 37 3.42 -15.35 -3.59
N SER A 38 2.69 -15.22 -4.71
CA SER A 38 3.12 -14.49 -5.90
C SER A 38 2.81 -13.01 -5.70
N VAL A 39 3.83 -12.14 -5.70
CA VAL A 39 3.67 -10.73 -5.36
C VAL A 39 3.87 -9.82 -6.56
N VAL A 40 3.01 -8.81 -6.71
CA VAL A 40 3.19 -7.72 -7.67
C VAL A 40 3.61 -6.46 -6.90
N ILE A 41 4.77 -5.94 -7.27
CA ILE A 41 5.36 -4.74 -6.72
C ILE A 41 4.93 -3.55 -7.59
N ASN A 42 4.06 -2.68 -7.05
CA ASN A 42 3.71 -1.45 -7.74
C ASN A 42 4.69 -0.32 -7.41
N TYR A 43 5.10 0.41 -8.44
CA TYR A 43 5.91 1.64 -8.33
C TYR A 43 5.35 2.74 -9.24
N ARG A 44 5.61 4.02 -8.92
CA ARG A 44 5.27 5.16 -9.78
C ARG A 44 6.39 5.49 -10.77
N ASN A 45 7.57 5.86 -10.25
CA ASN A 45 8.69 6.42 -11.04
C ASN A 45 10.03 5.69 -10.88
N LYS A 46 10.17 4.74 -9.95
CA LYS A 46 11.46 4.14 -9.62
C LYS A 46 11.50 2.66 -10.00
N GLU A 47 11.42 2.41 -11.31
CA GLU A 47 11.44 1.06 -11.89
C GLU A 47 12.66 0.25 -11.45
N SER A 48 13.86 0.81 -11.58
CA SER A 48 15.10 0.12 -11.23
C SER A 48 15.12 -0.40 -9.78
N ARG A 49 14.46 0.35 -8.85
CA ARG A 49 14.33 -0.07 -7.46
C ARG A 49 13.33 -1.21 -7.29
N ALA A 50 12.23 -1.17 -8.03
CA ALA A 50 11.23 -2.24 -8.02
C ALA A 50 11.82 -3.53 -8.62
N LEU A 51 12.53 -3.43 -9.74
CA LEU A 51 13.19 -4.57 -10.39
C LEU A 51 14.26 -5.20 -9.49
N LYS A 52 15.07 -4.38 -8.80
CA LYS A 52 16.05 -4.89 -7.82
C LYS A 52 15.37 -5.72 -6.73
N LEU A 53 14.22 -5.26 -6.21
CA LEU A 53 13.46 -6.02 -5.22
C LEU A 53 12.89 -7.32 -5.80
N VAL A 54 12.42 -7.31 -7.06
CA VAL A 54 12.00 -8.54 -7.76
C VAL A 54 13.16 -9.54 -7.82
N ASP A 55 14.35 -9.09 -8.24
CA ASP A 55 15.54 -9.95 -8.34
C ASP A 55 15.92 -10.53 -6.98
N GLU A 56 15.87 -9.74 -5.91
CA GLU A 56 16.15 -10.19 -4.54
C GLU A 56 15.15 -11.27 -4.08
N ILE A 57 13.85 -11.08 -4.34
CA ILE A 57 12.80 -12.05 -4.01
C ILE A 57 12.98 -13.35 -4.83
N MET A 58 13.21 -13.22 -6.13
CA MET A 58 13.41 -14.37 -7.03
C MET A 58 14.67 -15.16 -6.65
N ALA A 59 15.77 -14.47 -6.32
CA ALA A 59 17.01 -15.11 -5.86
C ALA A 59 16.83 -15.86 -4.53
N ALA A 60 15.89 -15.43 -3.69
CA ALA A 60 15.50 -16.11 -2.45
C ALA A 60 14.49 -17.26 -2.67
N GLY A 61 14.14 -17.58 -3.93
CA GLY A 61 13.20 -18.66 -4.29
C GLY A 61 11.73 -18.27 -4.22
N GLY A 62 11.41 -16.97 -4.06
CA GLY A 62 10.04 -16.46 -4.10
C GLY A 62 9.55 -16.16 -5.52
N SER A 63 8.32 -15.67 -5.65
CA SER A 63 7.69 -15.25 -6.91
C SER A 63 7.33 -13.77 -6.85
N ALA A 64 7.87 -12.95 -7.75
CA ALA A 64 7.60 -11.52 -7.80
C ALA A 64 7.61 -10.99 -9.24
N SER A 65 6.81 -9.96 -9.49
CA SER A 65 6.88 -9.12 -10.68
C SER A 65 6.72 -7.64 -10.28
N ALA A 66 7.06 -6.72 -11.20
CA ALA A 66 6.91 -5.29 -10.96
C ALA A 66 6.01 -4.66 -12.02
N VAL A 67 5.11 -3.77 -11.61
CA VAL A 67 4.23 -3.04 -12.52
C VAL A 67 4.23 -1.55 -12.17
N GLY A 68 4.62 -0.74 -13.18
CA GLY A 68 4.59 0.72 -13.06
C GLY A 68 3.18 1.26 -13.22
N ALA A 69 2.70 2.04 -12.25
CA ALA A 69 1.45 2.78 -12.35
C ALA A 69 1.44 4.00 -11.42
N ASP A 70 0.97 5.13 -11.94
CA ASP A 70 0.54 6.25 -11.12
C ASP A 70 -0.91 5.97 -10.67
N LEU A 71 -1.10 5.82 -9.35
CA LEU A 71 -2.40 5.48 -8.79
C LEU A 71 -3.41 6.65 -8.87
N THR A 72 -2.93 7.87 -9.12
CA THR A 72 -3.77 9.05 -9.32
C THR A 72 -4.27 9.20 -10.77
N ASP A 73 -3.80 8.33 -11.68
CA ASP A 73 -4.25 8.24 -13.07
C ASP A 73 -5.09 6.97 -13.30
N PRO A 74 -6.41 7.10 -13.52
CA PRO A 74 -7.29 5.94 -13.75
C PRO A 74 -6.88 5.08 -14.97
N VAL A 75 -6.28 5.66 -15.98
CA VAL A 75 -5.82 4.92 -17.18
C VAL A 75 -4.62 4.06 -16.81
N SER A 76 -3.69 4.59 -16.01
CA SER A 76 -2.54 3.87 -15.50
C SER A 76 -2.97 2.71 -14.58
N VAL A 77 -3.94 2.94 -13.69
CA VAL A 77 -4.54 1.91 -12.82
C VAL A 77 -5.19 0.81 -13.65
N SER A 78 -6.01 1.16 -14.65
CA SER A 78 -6.69 0.18 -15.51
C SER A 78 -5.68 -0.74 -16.23
N ARG A 79 -4.58 -0.17 -16.76
CA ARG A 79 -3.51 -0.97 -17.37
C ARG A 79 -2.84 -1.91 -16.37
N MET A 80 -2.53 -1.41 -15.17
CA MET A 80 -1.94 -2.24 -14.10
C MET A 80 -2.85 -3.41 -13.75
N ILE A 81 -4.15 -3.18 -13.56
CA ILE A 81 -5.13 -4.23 -13.25
C ILE A 81 -5.23 -5.25 -14.39
N SER A 82 -5.23 -4.82 -15.65
CA SER A 82 -5.21 -5.74 -16.80
C SER A 82 -3.96 -6.62 -16.81
N THR A 83 -2.77 -6.02 -16.57
CA THR A 83 -1.50 -6.75 -16.48
C THR A 83 -1.53 -7.78 -15.34
N ILE A 84 -2.07 -7.42 -14.17
CA ILE A 84 -2.21 -8.33 -13.03
C ILE A 84 -3.14 -9.51 -13.38
N LYS A 85 -4.27 -9.22 -14.05
CA LYS A 85 -5.17 -10.25 -14.52
C LYS A 85 -4.50 -11.24 -15.47
N GLU A 86 -3.71 -10.74 -16.42
CA GLU A 86 -2.95 -11.56 -17.37
C GLU A 86 -1.88 -12.42 -16.69
N GLN A 87 -1.14 -11.86 -15.73
CA GLN A 87 -0.04 -12.53 -15.05
C GLN A 87 -0.49 -13.53 -13.99
N LEU A 88 -1.51 -13.17 -13.19
CA LEU A 88 -1.91 -13.93 -12.00
C LEU A 88 -3.31 -14.57 -12.12
N GLY A 89 -4.14 -14.17 -13.08
CA GLY A 89 -5.51 -14.65 -13.25
C GLY A 89 -6.51 -14.12 -12.22
N GLY A 90 -6.06 -13.55 -11.10
CA GLY A 90 -6.89 -13.04 -10.01
C GLY A 90 -6.05 -12.41 -8.90
N LEU A 91 -6.71 -12.01 -7.81
CA LEU A 91 -6.07 -11.34 -6.69
C LEU A 91 -6.68 -11.80 -5.36
N ASP A 92 -5.85 -12.26 -4.42
CA ASP A 92 -6.29 -12.73 -3.10
C ASP A 92 -5.97 -11.70 -2.00
N LEU A 93 -4.89 -10.90 -2.20
CA LEU A 93 -4.44 -9.89 -1.25
C LEU A 93 -4.19 -8.56 -1.97
N LEU A 94 -4.93 -7.52 -1.60
CA LEU A 94 -4.70 -6.15 -2.03
C LEU A 94 -4.19 -5.32 -0.85
N ILE A 95 -2.90 -4.94 -0.88
CA ILE A 95 -2.29 -4.12 0.16
C ILE A 95 -2.20 -2.68 -0.32
N LEU A 96 -3.09 -1.83 0.17
CA LEU A 96 -3.18 -0.40 -0.08
C LEU A 96 -2.18 0.33 0.81
N ASN A 97 -0.90 0.33 0.40
CA ASN A 97 0.22 0.88 1.17
C ASN A 97 0.73 2.22 0.62
N ALA A 98 0.50 2.51 -0.67
CA ALA A 98 0.95 3.76 -1.27
C ALA A 98 0.38 4.98 -0.54
N SER A 99 1.24 5.94 -0.25
CA SER A 99 0.89 7.19 0.45
C SER A 99 1.83 8.31 0.01
N GLY A 100 1.39 9.56 0.12
CA GLY A 100 2.17 10.76 -0.17
C GLY A 100 1.48 12.01 0.37
N GLY A 101 1.98 13.18 -0.04
CA GLY A 101 1.44 14.47 0.35
C GLY A 101 2.42 15.33 1.18
N MET A 102 3.68 14.86 1.36
CA MET A 102 4.78 15.65 1.91
C MET A 102 5.79 16.07 0.84
N GLU A 103 5.55 15.72 -0.41
CA GLU A 103 6.40 16.08 -1.53
C GLU A 103 6.22 17.57 -1.88
N ALA A 104 7.31 18.34 -1.90
CA ALA A 104 7.29 19.78 -2.14
C ALA A 104 6.81 20.17 -3.56
N ASP A 105 6.96 19.27 -4.52
CA ASP A 105 6.68 19.51 -5.93
C ASP A 105 5.23 19.14 -6.33
N MET A 106 4.40 18.69 -5.39
CA MET A 106 3.04 18.24 -5.65
C MET A 106 2.04 19.30 -5.15
N GLY A 107 0.99 19.55 -5.94
CA GLY A 107 -0.05 20.52 -5.57
C GLY A 107 -0.78 20.17 -4.27
N GLU A 108 -1.45 21.16 -3.67
CA GLU A 108 -2.12 21.04 -2.36
C GLU A 108 -3.13 19.87 -2.28
N ASP A 109 -3.80 19.56 -3.39
CA ASP A 109 -4.79 18.47 -3.45
C ASP A 109 -4.17 17.06 -3.59
N TYR A 110 -2.86 16.96 -3.79
CA TYR A 110 -2.22 15.68 -4.08
C TYR A 110 -2.38 14.65 -2.97
N ALA A 111 -2.25 15.07 -1.71
CA ALA A 111 -2.43 14.17 -0.58
C ALA A 111 -3.83 13.52 -0.59
N MET A 112 -4.87 14.32 -0.82
CA MET A 112 -6.25 13.84 -0.89
C MET A 112 -6.46 12.92 -2.11
N LYS A 113 -5.93 13.31 -3.25
CA LYS A 113 -6.02 12.55 -4.49
C LYS A 113 -5.36 11.17 -4.39
N LEU A 114 -4.18 11.08 -3.73
CA LEU A 114 -3.48 9.81 -3.57
C LEU A 114 -4.02 8.98 -2.41
N ASN A 115 -4.21 9.61 -1.23
CA ASN A 115 -4.52 8.87 0.00
C ASN A 115 -6.01 8.52 0.14
N ARG A 116 -6.91 9.17 -0.62
CA ARG A 116 -8.35 8.87 -0.64
C ARG A 116 -8.80 8.37 -2.02
N ASP A 117 -8.78 9.25 -3.04
CA ASP A 117 -9.44 8.97 -4.32
C ASP A 117 -8.78 7.80 -5.07
N ALA A 118 -7.45 7.76 -5.09
CA ALA A 118 -6.71 6.68 -5.72
C ALA A 118 -6.91 5.34 -5.00
N GLN A 119 -7.04 5.32 -3.68
CA GLN A 119 -7.29 4.09 -2.91
C GLN A 119 -8.67 3.50 -3.25
N VAL A 120 -9.71 4.36 -3.30
CA VAL A 120 -11.07 3.97 -3.67
C VAL A 120 -11.12 3.51 -5.13
N GLY A 121 -10.52 4.26 -6.05
CA GLY A 121 -10.47 3.93 -7.47
C GLY A 121 -9.75 2.62 -7.75
N LEU A 122 -8.64 2.37 -7.06
CA LEU A 122 -7.90 1.12 -7.18
C LEU A 122 -8.70 -0.06 -6.61
N LEU A 123 -9.30 0.07 -5.42
CA LEU A 123 -10.15 -0.97 -4.86
C LEU A 123 -11.28 -1.32 -5.82
N THR A 124 -12.00 -0.31 -6.33
CA THR A 124 -13.09 -0.50 -7.30
C THR A 124 -12.63 -1.27 -8.54
N SER A 125 -11.43 -0.95 -9.05
CA SER A 125 -10.86 -1.61 -10.24
C SER A 125 -10.34 -3.03 -9.96
N ALA A 126 -9.86 -3.30 -8.74
CA ALA A 126 -9.30 -4.58 -8.35
C ALA A 126 -10.38 -5.59 -7.89
N LEU A 127 -11.48 -5.11 -7.31
CA LEU A 127 -12.52 -5.95 -6.73
C LEU A 127 -13.05 -7.05 -7.67
N PRO A 128 -13.24 -6.81 -9.00
CA PRO A 128 -13.64 -7.86 -9.94
C PRO A 128 -12.63 -9.00 -10.14
N LEU A 129 -11.37 -8.83 -9.67
CA LEU A 129 -10.35 -9.88 -9.68
C LEU A 129 -10.27 -10.65 -8.35
N MET A 130 -11.01 -10.23 -7.35
CA MET A 130 -10.97 -10.78 -6.00
C MET A 130 -12.13 -11.76 -5.79
N GLU A 131 -11.80 -12.99 -5.44
CA GLU A 131 -12.78 -14.05 -5.15
C GLU A 131 -13.15 -14.06 -3.65
N PRO A 132 -14.25 -14.71 -3.26
CA PRO A 132 -14.60 -14.89 -1.85
C PRO A 132 -13.42 -15.49 -1.04
N GLY A 133 -13.17 -14.89 0.13
CA GLY A 133 -12.00 -15.22 0.97
C GLY A 133 -10.78 -14.32 0.73
N SER A 134 -10.82 -13.47 -0.29
CA SER A 134 -9.78 -12.45 -0.53
C SER A 134 -9.82 -11.34 0.53
N ARG A 135 -8.72 -10.61 0.65
CA ARG A 135 -8.57 -9.56 1.67
C ARG A 135 -7.96 -8.29 1.13
N VAL A 136 -8.54 -7.17 1.53
CA VAL A 136 -8.01 -5.81 1.34
C VAL A 136 -7.41 -5.33 2.66
N VAL A 137 -6.17 -4.87 2.63
CA VAL A 137 -5.49 -4.29 3.79
C VAL A 137 -5.14 -2.84 3.48
N PHE A 138 -5.66 -1.91 4.26
CA PHE A 138 -5.30 -0.49 4.19
C PHE A 138 -4.27 -0.15 5.23
N VAL A 139 -3.11 0.36 4.79
CA VAL A 139 -2.00 0.76 5.67
C VAL A 139 -2.09 2.24 5.97
N THR A 140 -2.27 2.58 7.24
CA THR A 140 -2.36 3.96 7.73
C THR A 140 -1.35 4.21 8.86
N SER A 141 -1.39 5.36 9.49
CA SER A 141 -0.58 5.70 10.67
C SER A 141 -1.47 5.98 11.86
N HIS A 142 -0.95 5.82 13.08
CA HIS A 142 -1.67 6.19 14.30
C HIS A 142 -2.14 7.64 14.25
N GLN A 143 -1.28 8.56 13.80
CA GLN A 143 -1.60 9.97 13.66
C GLN A 143 -2.78 10.23 12.71
N ALA A 144 -2.90 9.46 11.63
CA ALA A 144 -4.04 9.57 10.73
C ALA A 144 -5.29 8.86 11.27
N HIS A 145 -5.12 7.66 11.83
CA HIS A 145 -6.22 6.87 12.35
C HIS A 145 -6.95 7.58 13.49
N PHE A 146 -6.19 8.21 14.39
CA PHE A 146 -6.69 8.91 15.58
C PHE A 146 -6.76 10.43 15.44
N ILE A 147 -6.64 11.01 14.22
CA ILE A 147 -6.59 12.48 14.01
C ILE A 147 -7.80 13.25 14.57
N ARG A 148 -8.92 12.59 14.79
CA ARG A 148 -10.13 13.18 15.39
C ARG A 148 -10.12 13.17 16.92
N GLU A 149 -9.20 12.43 17.52
CA GLU A 149 -9.14 12.15 18.96
C GLU A 149 -7.85 12.66 19.57
N ALA A 150 -6.78 12.80 18.78
CA ALA A 150 -5.46 13.22 19.22
C ALA A 150 -4.81 14.16 18.20
N ASP A 151 -4.11 15.17 18.70
CA ASP A 151 -3.33 16.09 17.88
C ASP A 151 -2.12 15.38 17.26
N THR A 152 -1.66 15.91 16.13
CA THR A 152 -0.41 15.48 15.49
C THR A 152 0.43 16.69 15.10
N MET A 153 1.66 16.43 14.63
CA MET A 153 2.56 17.48 14.16
C MET A 153 1.92 18.30 13.05
N ALA A 154 2.02 19.63 13.13
CA ALA A 154 1.37 20.55 12.20
C ALA A 154 1.69 20.24 10.74
N GLU A 155 2.94 19.89 10.44
CA GLU A 155 3.41 19.53 9.12
C GLU A 155 2.80 18.23 8.58
N TYR A 156 2.32 17.36 9.47
CA TYR A 156 1.71 16.08 9.11
C TYR A 156 0.18 16.13 9.03
N VAL A 157 -0.45 17.17 9.59
CA VAL A 157 -1.93 17.30 9.61
C VAL A 157 -2.57 17.10 8.23
N PRO A 158 -2.12 17.73 7.13
CA PRO A 158 -2.74 17.53 5.82
C PRO A 158 -2.68 16.08 5.35
N VAL A 159 -1.57 15.39 5.59
CA VAL A 159 -1.40 13.97 5.26
C VAL A 159 -2.27 13.11 6.14
N ALA A 160 -2.30 13.35 7.45
CA ALA A 160 -3.12 12.60 8.40
C ALA A 160 -4.61 12.71 8.06
N LEU A 161 -5.10 13.92 7.76
CA LEU A 161 -6.49 14.16 7.35
C LEU A 161 -6.83 13.45 6.03
N SER A 162 -5.94 13.48 5.04
CA SER A 162 -6.16 12.81 3.76
C SER A 162 -6.17 11.28 3.89
N LYS A 163 -5.29 10.70 4.72
CA LYS A 163 -5.29 9.26 5.00
C LYS A 163 -6.53 8.84 5.79
N ARG A 164 -6.97 9.66 6.76
CA ARG A 164 -8.22 9.42 7.48
C ARG A 164 -9.43 9.45 6.54
N ALA A 165 -9.48 10.43 5.63
CA ALA A 165 -10.53 10.48 4.61
C ALA A 165 -10.52 9.24 3.70
N GLY A 166 -9.34 8.72 3.36
CA GLY A 166 -9.20 7.46 2.64
C GLY A 166 -9.72 6.26 3.42
N GLU A 167 -9.36 6.16 4.71
CA GLU A 167 -9.88 5.11 5.60
C GLU A 167 -11.42 5.16 5.69
N ASP A 168 -12.01 6.33 5.89
CA ASP A 168 -13.45 6.49 5.98
C ASP A 168 -14.14 6.11 4.67
N ALA A 169 -13.59 6.51 3.52
CA ALA A 169 -14.13 6.17 2.21
C ALA A 169 -14.07 4.65 1.94
N LEU A 170 -12.98 3.98 2.30
CA LEU A 170 -12.84 2.53 2.17
C LEU A 170 -13.77 1.79 3.15
N ARG A 171 -13.94 2.28 4.38
CA ARG A 171 -14.90 1.73 5.35
C ARG A 171 -16.34 1.82 4.85
N ALA A 172 -16.69 2.88 4.14
CA ALA A 172 -18.02 3.00 3.51
C ALA A 172 -18.28 1.94 2.42
N MET A 173 -17.24 1.27 1.93
CA MET A 173 -17.36 0.17 0.95
C MET A 173 -17.41 -1.22 1.59
N ILE A 174 -17.37 -1.35 2.92
CA ILE A 174 -17.32 -2.65 3.62
C ILE A 174 -18.49 -3.54 3.26
N ASP A 175 -19.72 -3.02 3.23
CA ASP A 175 -20.90 -3.81 2.88
C ASP A 175 -20.80 -4.37 1.46
N HIS A 176 -20.27 -3.58 0.53
CA HIS A 176 -20.05 -4.04 -0.85
C HIS A 176 -18.96 -5.11 -0.92
N MET A 177 -17.81 -4.91 -0.26
CA MET A 177 -16.76 -5.94 -0.19
C MET A 177 -17.27 -7.22 0.45
N SER A 178 -17.99 -7.13 1.58
CA SER A 178 -18.57 -8.28 2.28
C SER A 178 -19.58 -9.03 1.44
N SER A 179 -20.39 -8.33 0.63
CA SER A 179 -21.38 -8.96 -0.26
C SER A 179 -20.75 -9.85 -1.34
N VAL A 180 -19.49 -9.63 -1.67
CA VAL A 180 -18.70 -10.47 -2.61
C VAL A 180 -17.67 -11.35 -1.89
N GLY A 181 -17.74 -11.45 -0.55
CA GLY A 181 -16.88 -12.31 0.25
C GLY A 181 -15.45 -11.80 0.45
N VAL A 182 -15.21 -10.50 0.27
CA VAL A 182 -13.91 -9.86 0.46
C VAL A 182 -13.84 -9.20 1.83
N GLU A 183 -12.79 -9.51 2.61
CA GLU A 183 -12.56 -8.92 3.93
C GLU A 183 -11.79 -7.60 3.82
N PHE A 184 -12.08 -6.65 4.72
CA PHE A 184 -11.34 -5.39 4.84
C PHE A 184 -10.68 -5.25 6.21
N VAL A 185 -9.40 -4.93 6.21
CA VAL A 185 -8.59 -4.73 7.42
C VAL A 185 -7.84 -3.40 7.35
N VAL A 186 -7.83 -2.66 8.44
CA VAL A 186 -6.99 -1.46 8.61
C VAL A 186 -5.82 -1.82 9.52
N VAL A 187 -4.61 -1.49 9.07
CA VAL A 187 -3.39 -1.60 9.85
C VAL A 187 -2.86 -0.20 10.10
N SER A 188 -2.91 0.26 11.33
CA SER A 188 -2.30 1.52 11.74
C SER A 188 -1.01 1.25 12.50
N GLY A 189 0.06 1.92 12.11
CA GLY A 189 1.35 1.85 12.78
C GLY A 189 1.81 3.23 13.23
N ASP A 190 2.71 3.23 14.19
CA ASP A 190 3.41 4.45 14.58
C ASP A 190 4.47 4.83 13.55
N MET A 191 5.18 5.93 13.78
CA MET A 191 6.27 6.37 12.92
C MET A 191 7.37 5.30 12.88
N ILE A 192 7.66 4.78 11.70
CA ILE A 192 8.70 3.79 11.51
C ILE A 192 9.95 4.47 10.99
N GLU A 193 11.03 4.39 11.75
CA GLU A 193 12.34 4.91 11.37
C GLU A 193 12.81 4.33 10.03
N GLY A 194 13.51 5.15 9.22
CA GLY A 194 13.97 4.77 7.88
C GLY A 194 12.91 4.83 6.79
N THR A 195 11.63 5.11 7.12
CA THR A 195 10.60 5.41 6.11
C THR A 195 10.78 6.81 5.53
N VAL A 196 10.18 7.04 4.34
CA VAL A 196 10.23 8.36 3.69
C VAL A 196 9.53 9.41 4.54
N THR A 197 8.38 9.08 5.11
CA THR A 197 7.63 9.98 5.98
C THR A 197 8.47 10.38 7.18
N ALA A 198 9.06 9.43 7.89
CA ALA A 198 9.95 9.71 9.02
C ALA A 198 11.15 10.59 8.61
N THR A 199 11.77 10.31 7.45
CA THR A 199 12.88 11.10 6.94
C THR A 199 12.48 12.54 6.59
N LEU A 200 11.30 12.74 5.97
CA LEU A 200 10.81 14.07 5.61
C LEU A 200 10.40 14.87 6.85
N LEU A 201 9.73 14.23 7.81
CA LEU A 201 9.38 14.87 9.08
C LEU A 201 10.61 15.28 9.89
N ASN A 202 11.61 14.39 9.99
CA ASN A 202 12.85 14.73 10.70
C ASN A 202 13.66 15.84 10.02
N ARG A 203 13.52 16.02 8.69
CA ARG A 203 14.09 17.19 7.98
C ARG A 203 13.34 18.48 8.27
N ALA A 204 12.01 18.41 8.35
CA ALA A 204 11.15 19.56 8.65
C ALA A 204 11.28 19.97 10.13
N ASN A 205 11.42 19.01 11.04
CA ASN A 205 11.53 19.23 12.48
C ASN A 205 12.57 18.24 13.06
N PRO A 206 13.86 18.62 13.11
CA PRO A 206 14.93 17.76 13.62
C PRO A 206 14.71 17.31 15.06
N GLY A 207 14.82 16.00 15.31
CA GLY A 207 14.61 15.39 16.64
C GLY A 207 13.15 15.01 16.94
N VAL A 208 12.24 15.19 15.98
CA VAL A 208 10.83 14.81 16.16
C VAL A 208 10.62 13.30 16.34
N LEU A 209 11.56 12.49 15.90
CA LEU A 209 11.53 11.02 16.04
C LEU A 209 12.10 10.53 17.37
N ASP A 210 12.66 11.43 18.20
CA ASP A 210 13.31 11.09 19.48
C ASP A 210 12.33 11.31 20.67
N GLN A 211 11.10 11.73 20.40
CA GLN A 211 10.02 11.98 21.35
C GLN A 211 9.03 10.81 21.36
#